data_9467e1cfd0a6b0243c995b4c1ecc8859
#
_entry.id   9467e1cfd0a6b0243c995b4c1ecc8859
#
_cell.length_a   1.000
_cell.length_b   1.000
_cell.length_c   1.000
_cell.angle_alpha   90.00
_cell.angle_beta   90.00
_cell.angle_gamma   90.00
#
_symmetry.space_group_name_H-M   'P 1'
#
loop_
_entity.id
_entity.type
_entity.pdbx_description
1 polymer ?
#
loop_
_entity_poly.entity_id
_entity_poly.type
_entity_poly.pdbx_seq_one_letter_code
_entity_poly.pdbx_strand_id
1 'polypeptide(L)'
;MPGPARIIAAMASLTYHISEEQYVAALRLHVQLRPRWTRWLRYLMAILGVLIFVTSLLLKTYWLAVGGAIYVLVATSSFQMYVRPMAQRAYRRYPAMHQTQTLELNDGELTMRSSQGESRVPWNFLIQWAENAEFMLLYLQPNLYYIVPKVADPDQAVLGELRSQLQAHVGPARK
;
A
#
# COMPACT_ATOMS: atom_id res chain seq x y z
N MET A 1 1.27 -53.36 -1.61
CA MET A 1 0.42 -52.24 -2.07
C MET A 1 1.16 -50.95 -1.85
N PRO A 2 1.65 -50.27 -2.87
CA PRO A 2 2.29 -48.96 -2.71
C PRO A 2 1.20 -47.93 -2.43
N GLY A 3 1.34 -47.20 -1.33
CA GLY A 3 0.46 -46.10 -0.98
C GLY A 3 0.51 -44.97 -2.05
N PRO A 4 -0.57 -44.20 -2.17
CA PRO A 4 -0.62 -43.14 -3.17
C PRO A 4 0.47 -42.10 -2.86
N ALA A 5 1.40 -41.96 -3.79
CA ALA A 5 2.33 -40.85 -3.80
C ALA A 5 1.52 -39.56 -3.72
N ARG A 6 1.57 -38.87 -2.58
CA ARG A 6 1.17 -37.47 -2.50
C ARG A 6 1.99 -36.74 -3.55
N ILE A 7 1.35 -36.39 -4.64
CA ILE A 7 1.84 -35.38 -5.56
C ILE A 7 1.98 -34.14 -4.70
N ILE A 8 3.22 -33.83 -4.29
CA ILE A 8 3.57 -32.55 -3.69
C ILE A 8 3.31 -31.56 -4.84
N ALA A 9 2.13 -30.95 -4.82
CA ALA A 9 1.85 -29.83 -5.70
C ALA A 9 3.03 -28.86 -5.53
N ALA A 10 3.70 -28.57 -6.62
CA ALA A 10 4.85 -27.66 -6.60
C ALA A 10 4.36 -26.37 -5.95
N MET A 11 4.79 -26.12 -4.71
CA MET A 11 4.46 -24.91 -3.97
C MET A 11 4.95 -23.75 -4.79
N ALA A 12 4.03 -22.97 -5.34
CA ALA A 12 4.37 -21.78 -6.07
C ALA A 12 5.02 -20.80 -5.08
N SER A 13 6.30 -20.55 -5.23
CA SER A 13 7.06 -19.67 -4.35
C SER A 13 7.71 -18.55 -5.13
N LEU A 14 7.72 -17.37 -4.54
CA LEU A 14 8.29 -16.17 -5.11
C LEU A 14 9.23 -15.49 -4.11
N THR A 15 10.50 -15.37 -4.46
CA THR A 15 11.50 -14.73 -3.60
C THR A 15 11.86 -13.37 -4.19
N TYR A 16 11.76 -12.32 -3.37
CA TYR A 16 12.00 -10.96 -3.81
C TYR A 16 12.56 -10.07 -2.70
N HIS A 17 13.12 -8.95 -3.13
CA HIS A 17 13.59 -7.88 -2.28
C HIS A 17 12.89 -6.59 -2.70
N ILE A 18 12.47 -5.78 -1.74
CA ILE A 18 11.79 -4.51 -2.00
C ILE A 18 12.82 -3.39 -1.90
N SER A 19 13.03 -2.65 -2.99
CA SER A 19 13.88 -1.46 -3.00
C SER A 19 13.18 -0.25 -2.38
N GLU A 20 13.96 0.78 -2.00
CA GLU A 20 13.40 2.05 -1.49
C GLU A 20 12.43 2.68 -2.49
N GLU A 21 12.75 2.64 -3.79
CA GLU A 21 11.89 3.19 -4.85
C GLU A 21 10.60 2.42 -5.00
N GLN A 22 10.67 1.08 -4.96
CA GLN A 22 9.50 0.21 -5.01
C GLN A 22 8.59 0.42 -3.81
N TYR A 23 9.15 0.59 -2.61
CA TYR A 23 8.38 0.91 -1.42
C TYR A 23 7.64 2.25 -1.53
N VAL A 24 8.32 3.29 -2.04
CA VAL A 24 7.71 4.61 -2.30
C VAL A 24 6.57 4.49 -3.31
N ALA A 25 6.77 3.73 -4.40
CA ALA A 25 5.76 3.54 -5.43
C ALA A 25 4.53 2.76 -4.91
N ALA A 26 4.75 1.70 -4.13
CA ALA A 26 3.69 0.94 -3.48
C ALA A 26 2.88 1.79 -2.48
N LEU A 27 3.55 2.64 -1.69
CA LEU A 27 2.88 3.57 -0.79
C LEU A 27 2.05 4.62 -1.55
N ARG A 28 2.52 5.09 -2.71
CA ARG A 28 1.71 5.99 -3.58
C ARG A 28 0.43 5.30 -4.05
N LEU A 29 0.52 4.05 -4.47
CA LEU A 29 -0.66 3.26 -4.85
C LEU A 29 -1.64 3.17 -3.68
N HIS A 30 -1.17 2.80 -2.48
CA HIS A 30 -1.99 2.75 -1.28
C HIS A 30 -2.73 4.07 -1.02
N VAL A 31 -2.03 5.20 -1.14
CA VAL A 31 -2.61 6.54 -0.94
C VAL A 31 -3.65 6.90 -2.01
N GLN A 32 -3.42 6.50 -3.26
CA GLN A 32 -4.36 6.74 -4.36
C GLN A 32 -5.68 5.98 -4.16
N LEU A 33 -5.62 4.81 -3.54
CA LEU A 33 -6.77 3.97 -3.24
C LEU A 33 -7.59 4.45 -2.03
N ARG A 34 -7.17 5.53 -1.35
CA ARG A 34 -7.97 6.10 -0.26
C ARG A 34 -9.33 6.58 -0.75
N PRO A 35 -10.38 6.48 0.09
CA PRO A 35 -11.73 6.83 -0.30
C PRO A 35 -11.82 8.30 -0.74
N ARG A 36 -12.68 8.55 -1.72
CA ARG A 36 -12.85 9.89 -2.34
C ARG A 36 -13.25 10.98 -1.35
N TRP A 37 -13.90 10.63 -0.25
CA TRP A 37 -14.32 11.61 0.76
C TRP A 37 -13.13 12.36 1.39
N THR A 38 -11.94 11.75 1.48
CA THR A 38 -10.73 12.43 1.97
C THR A 38 -10.28 13.55 1.02
N ARG A 39 -10.65 13.49 -0.26
CA ARG A 39 -10.43 14.56 -1.23
C ARG A 39 -11.39 15.72 -0.97
N TRP A 40 -12.66 15.42 -0.71
CA TRP A 40 -13.66 16.41 -0.36
C TRP A 40 -13.30 17.18 0.91
N LEU A 41 -12.81 16.45 1.93
CA LEU A 41 -12.34 17.08 3.16
C LEU A 41 -11.20 18.09 2.90
N ARG A 42 -10.28 17.77 1.99
CA ARG A 42 -9.20 18.71 1.61
C ARG A 42 -9.74 19.96 0.92
N TYR A 43 -10.71 19.82 0.02
CA TYR A 43 -11.34 20.99 -0.61
C TYR A 43 -12.10 21.83 0.41
N LEU A 44 -12.82 21.20 1.33
CA LEU A 44 -13.48 21.91 2.41
C LEU A 44 -12.49 22.71 3.25
N MET A 45 -11.38 22.10 3.62
CA MET A 45 -10.30 22.75 4.35
C MET A 45 -9.69 23.90 3.56
N ALA A 46 -9.45 23.73 2.27
CA ALA A 46 -8.94 24.81 1.41
C ALA A 46 -9.91 25.99 1.33
N ILE A 47 -11.21 25.74 1.18
CA ILE A 47 -12.27 26.77 1.16
C ILE A 47 -12.29 27.51 2.49
N LEU A 48 -12.21 26.80 3.63
CA LEU A 48 -12.16 27.43 4.94
C LEU A 48 -10.93 28.35 5.09
N GLY A 49 -9.78 27.90 4.60
CA GLY A 49 -8.55 28.70 4.60
C GLY A 49 -8.67 29.98 3.77
N VAL A 50 -9.29 29.89 2.59
CA VAL A 50 -9.58 31.06 1.75
C VAL A 50 -10.54 32.03 2.46
N LEU A 51 -11.57 31.50 3.12
CA LEU A 51 -12.51 32.32 3.88
C LEU A 51 -11.81 33.07 5.02
N ILE A 52 -10.97 32.39 5.79
CA ILE A 52 -10.15 33.01 6.86
C ILE A 52 -9.25 34.09 6.26
N PHE A 53 -8.60 33.82 5.15
CA PHE A 53 -7.73 34.78 4.46
C PHE A 53 -8.47 36.06 4.06
N VAL A 54 -9.61 35.91 3.38
CA VAL A 54 -10.40 37.03 2.89
C VAL A 54 -10.97 37.85 4.07
N THR A 55 -11.56 37.20 5.06
CA THR A 55 -12.11 37.91 6.21
C THR A 55 -11.03 38.62 7.01
N SER A 56 -9.84 38.08 7.12
CA SER A 56 -8.70 38.69 7.79
C SER A 56 -8.22 39.97 7.09
N LEU A 57 -8.26 40.00 5.75
CA LEU A 57 -7.96 41.18 4.96
C LEU A 57 -8.99 42.29 5.17
N LEU A 58 -10.29 41.94 5.17
CA LEU A 58 -11.37 42.88 5.40
C LEU A 58 -11.31 43.52 6.81
N LEU A 59 -10.94 42.73 7.80
CA LEU A 59 -10.77 43.19 9.19
C LEU A 59 -9.40 43.81 9.46
N LYS A 60 -8.55 43.98 8.44
CA LYS A 60 -7.18 44.52 8.53
C LYS A 60 -6.28 43.76 9.52
N THR A 61 -6.57 42.49 9.76
CA THR A 61 -5.82 41.65 10.70
C THR A 61 -4.76 40.83 9.90
N TYR A 62 -3.74 41.51 9.42
CA TYR A 62 -2.78 40.98 8.43
C TYR A 62 -2.04 39.69 8.90
N TRP A 63 -1.78 39.55 10.18
CA TRP A 63 -1.12 38.35 10.70
C TRP A 63 -1.99 37.08 10.58
N LEU A 64 -3.34 37.22 10.71
CA LEU A 64 -4.28 36.12 10.42
C LEU A 64 -4.38 35.80 8.92
N ALA A 65 -4.25 36.83 8.08
CA ALA A 65 -4.20 36.60 6.62
C ALA A 65 -2.99 35.75 6.21
N VAL A 66 -1.80 36.01 6.81
CA VAL A 66 -0.62 35.18 6.60
C VAL A 66 -0.88 33.72 7.04
N GLY A 67 -1.50 33.54 8.20
CA GLY A 67 -1.90 32.20 8.69
C GLY A 67 -2.87 31.49 7.74
N GLY A 68 -3.88 32.20 7.24
CA GLY A 68 -4.84 31.69 6.25
C GLY A 68 -4.16 31.29 4.93
N ALA A 69 -3.23 32.11 4.44
CA ALA A 69 -2.47 31.80 3.22
C ALA A 69 -1.59 30.53 3.39
N ILE A 70 -0.88 30.41 4.50
CA ILE A 70 -0.08 29.22 4.83
C ILE A 70 -0.99 27.99 4.90
N TYR A 71 -2.16 28.12 5.53
CA TYR A 71 -3.12 27.02 5.66
C TYR A 71 -3.63 26.55 4.29
N VAL A 72 -3.98 27.46 3.37
CA VAL A 72 -4.36 27.13 2.00
C VAL A 72 -3.21 26.42 1.27
N LEU A 73 -1.98 26.92 1.41
CA LEU A 73 -0.80 26.33 0.80
C LEU A 73 -0.60 24.89 1.27
N VAL A 74 -0.73 24.64 2.57
CA VAL A 74 -0.60 23.29 3.16
C VAL A 74 -1.76 22.38 2.72
N ALA A 75 -3.00 22.88 2.71
CA ALA A 75 -4.18 22.11 2.33
C ALA A 75 -4.18 21.73 0.83
N THR A 76 -3.64 22.59 -0.03
CA THR A 76 -3.56 22.35 -1.48
C THR A 76 -2.28 21.64 -1.90
N SER A 77 -1.21 21.71 -1.08
CA SER A 77 0.02 21.00 -1.39
C SER A 77 -0.27 19.51 -1.55
N SER A 78 0.15 18.97 -2.69
CA SER A 78 -0.11 17.59 -3.03
C SER A 78 0.46 16.68 -1.96
N PHE A 79 -0.38 15.85 -1.34
CA PHE A 79 0.05 14.83 -0.37
C PHE A 79 1.17 13.94 -0.96
N GLN A 80 1.23 13.82 -2.28
CA GLN A 80 2.31 13.15 -2.99
C GLN A 80 3.70 13.76 -2.73
N MET A 81 3.76 15.07 -2.47
CA MET A 81 5.01 15.76 -2.15
C MET A 81 5.58 15.31 -0.79
N TYR A 82 4.71 14.95 0.15
CA TYR A 82 5.10 14.49 1.48
C TYR A 82 5.27 12.96 1.57
N VAL A 83 4.62 12.21 0.67
CA VAL A 83 4.70 10.72 0.67
C VAL A 83 6.12 10.24 0.45
N ARG A 84 6.86 10.84 -0.49
CA ARG A 84 8.22 10.41 -0.83
C ARG A 84 9.18 10.51 0.36
N PRO A 85 9.38 11.68 1.00
CA PRO A 85 10.29 11.78 2.12
C PRO A 85 9.84 10.97 3.35
N MET A 86 8.53 10.85 3.57
CA MET A 86 7.98 10.03 4.65
C MET A 86 8.25 8.54 4.40
N ALA A 87 8.01 8.06 3.19
CA ALA A 87 8.27 6.68 2.80
C ALA A 87 9.75 6.33 2.89
N GLN A 88 10.63 7.19 2.41
CA GLN A 88 12.07 7.00 2.51
C GLN A 88 12.55 6.91 3.96
N ARG A 89 12.05 7.80 4.83
CA ARG A 89 12.37 7.75 6.27
C ARG A 89 11.85 6.48 6.92
N ALA A 90 10.63 6.03 6.57
CA ALA A 90 10.06 4.79 7.06
C ALA A 90 10.87 3.59 6.60
N TYR A 91 11.20 3.50 5.31
CA TYR A 91 12.02 2.42 4.75
C TYR A 91 13.37 2.31 5.46
N ARG A 92 14.09 3.43 5.65
CA ARG A 92 15.39 3.45 6.32
C ARG A 92 15.34 3.09 7.80
N ARG A 93 14.21 3.34 8.48
CA ARG A 93 14.02 3.02 9.91
C ARG A 93 13.67 1.55 10.17
N TYR A 94 13.20 0.82 9.16
CA TYR A 94 12.77 -0.57 9.32
C TYR A 94 13.71 -1.53 8.57
N PRO A 95 14.76 -2.07 9.26
CA PRO A 95 15.70 -3.02 8.66
C PRO A 95 15.04 -4.26 8.06
N ALA A 96 13.88 -4.67 8.58
CA ALA A 96 13.11 -5.79 8.05
C ALA A 96 12.66 -5.61 6.60
N MET A 97 12.49 -4.37 6.14
CA MET A 97 12.11 -4.09 4.75
C MET A 97 13.27 -4.28 3.76
N HIS A 98 14.52 -4.31 4.26
CA HIS A 98 15.73 -4.53 3.46
C HIS A 98 16.03 -6.01 3.26
N GLN A 99 15.21 -6.90 3.80
CA GLN A 99 15.46 -8.34 3.76
C GLN A 99 14.75 -8.97 2.56
N THR A 100 15.35 -10.05 2.10
CA THR A 100 14.70 -10.92 1.11
C THR A 100 13.48 -11.56 1.74
N GLN A 101 12.37 -11.49 1.05
CA GLN A 101 11.10 -12.10 1.45
C GLN A 101 10.77 -13.20 0.47
N THR A 102 10.26 -14.32 0.99
CA THR A 102 9.75 -15.42 0.18
C THR A 102 8.26 -15.58 0.47
N LEU A 103 7.48 -15.48 -0.58
CA LEU A 103 6.04 -15.72 -0.60
C LEU A 103 5.82 -17.15 -1.08
N GLU A 104 5.09 -17.94 -0.33
CA GLU A 104 4.68 -19.30 -0.69
C GLU A 104 3.15 -19.39 -0.70
N LEU A 105 2.61 -19.96 -1.75
CA LEU A 105 1.17 -20.16 -1.92
C LEU A 105 0.82 -21.60 -1.49
N ASN A 106 -0.11 -21.70 -0.55
CA ASN A 106 -0.70 -22.97 -0.13
C ASN A 106 -2.21 -22.91 -0.31
N ASP A 107 -2.87 -24.06 -0.40
CA ASP A 107 -4.32 -24.16 -0.66
C ASP A 107 -5.19 -23.41 0.37
N GLY A 108 -4.73 -23.31 1.63
CA GLY A 108 -5.49 -22.67 2.72
C GLY A 108 -4.92 -21.34 3.21
N GLU A 109 -3.68 -21.03 2.90
CA GLU A 109 -2.97 -19.91 3.50
C GLU A 109 -1.84 -19.36 2.61
N LEU A 110 -1.50 -18.12 2.84
CA LEU A 110 -0.34 -17.44 2.30
C LEU A 110 0.79 -17.48 3.33
N THR A 111 1.94 -18.01 2.98
CA THR A 111 3.10 -18.03 3.87
C THR A 111 4.12 -17.00 3.40
N MET A 112 4.48 -16.09 4.31
CA MET A 112 5.53 -15.09 4.10
C MET A 112 6.71 -15.43 5.00
N ARG A 113 7.87 -15.68 4.38
CA ARG A 113 9.12 -15.94 5.10
C ARG A 113 10.10 -14.80 4.92
N SER A 114 10.78 -14.48 6.02
CA SER A 114 11.90 -13.54 6.03
C SER A 114 12.98 -14.06 6.98
N SER A 115 14.13 -13.43 7.04
CA SER A 115 15.18 -13.78 8.01
C SER A 115 14.74 -13.54 9.48
N GLN A 116 13.66 -12.78 9.71
CA GLN A 116 13.15 -12.51 11.06
C GLN A 116 12.07 -13.50 11.50
N GLY A 117 11.55 -14.31 10.60
CA GLY A 117 10.52 -15.30 10.92
C GLY A 117 9.61 -15.64 9.75
N GLU A 118 8.65 -16.48 10.06
CA GLU A 118 7.61 -16.94 9.15
C GLU A 118 6.26 -16.44 9.65
N SER A 119 5.46 -15.90 8.73
CA SER A 119 4.08 -15.48 8.98
C SER A 119 3.16 -16.27 8.06
N ARG A 120 2.20 -16.99 8.64
CA ARG A 120 1.16 -17.71 7.92
C ARG A 120 -0.14 -16.95 8.02
N VAL A 121 -0.71 -16.63 6.89
CA VAL A 121 -1.91 -15.80 6.77
C VAL A 121 -2.97 -16.60 6.02
N PRO A 122 -4.00 -17.10 6.70
CA PRO A 122 -5.15 -17.70 6.06
C PRO A 122 -5.84 -16.70 5.12
N TRP A 123 -6.37 -17.16 3.99
CA TRP A 123 -6.98 -16.29 2.98
C TRP A 123 -8.10 -15.41 3.53
N ASN A 124 -8.85 -15.90 4.52
CA ASN A 124 -9.95 -15.17 5.16
C ASN A 124 -9.49 -14.01 6.07
N PHE A 125 -8.18 -13.92 6.39
CA PHE A 125 -7.62 -12.77 7.11
C PHE A 125 -7.26 -11.60 6.19
N LEU A 126 -7.22 -11.83 4.87
CA LEU A 126 -7.03 -10.77 3.90
C LEU A 126 -8.36 -10.04 3.69
N ILE A 127 -8.40 -8.75 4.02
CA ILE A 127 -9.62 -7.94 3.92
C ILE A 127 -9.87 -7.40 2.52
N GLN A 128 -8.82 -7.19 1.75
CA GLN A 128 -8.85 -6.67 0.37
C GLN A 128 -7.48 -6.82 -0.29
N TRP A 129 -7.45 -6.66 -1.59
CA TRP A 129 -6.22 -6.56 -2.35
C TRP A 129 -6.34 -5.53 -3.44
N ALA A 130 -5.21 -5.03 -3.92
CA ALA A 130 -5.14 -4.07 -5.01
C ALA A 130 -3.97 -4.40 -5.91
N GLU A 131 -4.09 -4.03 -7.18
CA GLU A 131 -3.10 -4.34 -8.19
C GLU A 131 -2.92 -3.16 -9.13
N ASN A 132 -1.67 -2.87 -9.51
CA ASN A 132 -1.33 -1.98 -10.59
C ASN A 132 -0.34 -2.67 -11.57
N ALA A 133 0.29 -1.91 -12.47
CA ALA A 133 1.26 -2.45 -13.41
C ALA A 133 2.51 -3.05 -12.71
N GLU A 134 2.90 -2.54 -11.54
CA GLU A 134 4.18 -2.84 -10.88
C GLU A 134 4.04 -3.73 -9.63
N PHE A 135 2.91 -3.64 -8.91
CA PHE A 135 2.74 -4.26 -7.59
C PHE A 135 1.38 -4.90 -7.41
N MET A 136 1.35 -5.90 -6.51
CA MET A 136 0.15 -6.35 -5.82
C MET A 136 0.28 -5.98 -4.34
N LEU A 137 -0.79 -5.40 -3.76
CA LEU A 137 -0.90 -5.06 -2.35
C LEU A 137 -1.94 -5.97 -1.70
N LEU A 138 -1.54 -6.72 -0.67
CA LEU A 138 -2.39 -7.65 0.06
C LEU A 138 -2.65 -7.08 1.45
N TYR A 139 -3.88 -6.67 1.72
CA TYR A 139 -4.23 -5.97 2.96
C TYR A 139 -4.71 -6.92 4.04
N LEU A 140 -4.01 -6.92 5.18
CA LEU A 140 -4.46 -7.55 6.42
C LEU A 140 -5.32 -6.59 7.26
N GLN A 141 -4.97 -5.29 7.18
CA GLN A 141 -5.68 -4.19 7.86
C GLN A 141 -5.63 -2.96 6.94
N PRO A 142 -6.44 -1.93 7.17
CA PRO A 142 -6.46 -0.74 6.31
C PRO A 142 -5.10 -0.07 6.09
N ASN A 143 -4.16 -0.21 7.06
CA ASN A 143 -2.82 0.38 6.99
C ASN A 143 -1.70 -0.67 7.06
N LEU A 144 -2.04 -1.96 7.09
CA LEU A 144 -1.08 -3.06 7.13
C LEU A 144 -1.26 -3.95 5.90
N TYR A 145 -0.25 -4.03 5.06
CA TYR A 145 -0.30 -4.77 3.81
C TYR A 145 1.08 -5.31 3.42
N TYR A 146 1.06 -6.43 2.72
CA TYR A 146 2.24 -6.94 2.02
C TYR A 146 2.35 -6.31 0.64
N ILE A 147 3.57 -6.11 0.20
CA ILE A 147 3.91 -5.57 -1.12
C ILE A 147 4.55 -6.71 -1.91
N VAL A 148 3.94 -7.09 -3.01
CA VAL A 148 4.47 -8.11 -3.92
C VAL A 148 4.83 -7.45 -5.24
N PRO A 149 6.13 -7.26 -5.54
CA PRO A 149 6.56 -6.65 -6.78
C PRO A 149 6.40 -7.63 -7.94
N LYS A 150 5.76 -7.22 -9.03
CA LYS A 150 5.53 -8.07 -10.21
C LYS A 150 6.81 -8.40 -10.98
N VAL A 151 7.81 -7.56 -10.86
CA VAL A 151 9.14 -7.80 -11.45
C VAL A 151 9.79 -9.09 -10.93
N ALA A 152 9.38 -9.57 -9.75
CA ALA A 152 9.89 -10.80 -9.16
C ALA A 152 9.42 -12.08 -9.87
N ASP A 153 8.33 -12.00 -10.63
CA ASP A 153 7.73 -13.12 -11.39
C ASP A 153 7.55 -12.71 -12.86
N PRO A 154 8.60 -12.77 -13.69
CA PRO A 154 8.52 -12.35 -15.10
C PRO A 154 7.48 -13.16 -15.89
N ASP A 155 7.35 -14.44 -15.62
CA ASP A 155 6.43 -15.36 -16.28
C ASP A 155 4.99 -15.25 -15.77
N GLN A 156 4.78 -14.49 -14.70
CA GLN A 156 3.49 -14.29 -14.02
C GLN A 156 2.77 -15.58 -13.60
N ALA A 157 3.48 -16.69 -13.47
CA ALA A 157 2.90 -17.97 -13.10
C ALA A 157 2.44 -17.97 -11.64
N VAL A 158 3.31 -17.55 -10.70
CA VAL A 158 2.99 -17.45 -9.28
C VAL A 158 1.99 -16.33 -9.01
N LEU A 159 2.15 -15.18 -9.67
CA LEU A 159 1.22 -14.04 -9.56
C LEU A 159 -0.15 -14.35 -10.16
N GLY A 160 -0.21 -15.16 -11.23
CA GLY A 160 -1.46 -15.65 -11.80
C GLY A 160 -2.24 -16.53 -10.82
N GLU A 161 -1.55 -17.48 -10.19
CA GLU A 161 -2.14 -18.32 -9.15
C GLU A 161 -2.57 -17.48 -7.94
N LEU A 162 -1.71 -16.60 -7.45
CA LEU A 162 -2.04 -15.67 -6.36
C LEU A 162 -3.30 -14.86 -6.67
N ARG A 163 -3.41 -14.34 -7.90
CA ARG A 163 -4.60 -13.58 -8.34
C ARG A 163 -5.86 -14.44 -8.34
N SER A 164 -5.76 -15.69 -8.79
CA SER A 164 -6.87 -16.65 -8.77
C SER A 164 -7.35 -16.91 -7.35
N GLN A 165 -6.44 -17.21 -6.43
CA GLN A 165 -6.75 -17.44 -5.02
C GLN A 165 -7.36 -16.20 -4.34
N LEU A 166 -6.82 -15.01 -4.61
CA LEU A 166 -7.37 -13.76 -4.09
C LEU A 166 -8.78 -13.47 -4.61
N GLN A 167 -9.04 -13.74 -5.88
CA GLN A 167 -10.38 -13.57 -6.45
C GLN A 167 -11.38 -14.55 -5.84
N ALA A 168 -10.97 -15.79 -5.59
CA ALA A 168 -11.81 -16.82 -5.01
C ALA A 168 -12.15 -16.57 -3.53
N HIS A 169 -11.20 -16.09 -2.74
CA HIS A 169 -11.33 -16.01 -1.29
C HIS A 169 -11.60 -14.60 -0.75
N VAL A 170 -11.11 -13.55 -1.43
CA VAL A 170 -11.21 -12.16 -0.98
C VAL A 170 -12.17 -11.34 -1.87
N GLY A 171 -12.31 -11.74 -3.15
CA GLY A 171 -13.12 -11.04 -4.12
C GLY A 171 -12.32 -10.17 -5.09
N PRO A 172 -12.97 -9.24 -5.82
CA PRO A 172 -12.33 -8.46 -6.86
C PRO A 172 -11.28 -7.47 -6.30
N ALA A 173 -10.26 -7.19 -7.12
CA ALA A 173 -9.25 -6.20 -6.79
C ALA A 173 -9.87 -4.80 -6.60
N ARG A 174 -9.41 -4.07 -5.61
CA ARG A 174 -9.77 -2.67 -5.41
C ARG A 174 -9.11 -1.79 -6.49
N LYS A 175 -9.91 -0.95 -7.11
CA LYS A 175 -9.50 0.00 -8.15
C LYS A 175 -9.44 1.43 -7.61
#